data_0971f9baf543e40c633a921dd8c41bb1
#
_entry.id   0971f9baf543e40c633a921dd8c41bb1
#
_cell.length_a   1.000
_cell.length_b   1.000
_cell.length_c   1.000
_cell.angle_alpha   90.00
_cell.angle_beta   90.00
_cell.angle_gamma   90.00
#
_symmetry.space_group_name_H-M   'P 1'
#
loop_
_entity.id
_entity.type
_entity.pdbx_description
1 polymer ?
#
loop_
_entity_poly.entity_id
_entity_poly.type
_entity_poly.pdbx_seq_one_letter_code
_entity_poly.pdbx_strand_id
1 'polypeptide(L)'
;MNKICAFAILAMILLFGCKKDQLKTSETPSQSDPLSTTEMNEHLRKSIETNGVFHWSTVDANFNWSAGMQSDSIFSIGYQPEGTTDLKSKIHSINIEDQTWKAVRTDILEMILEGEKGNQTVSTIEDLLPHGMPNVLPTMAVRITNKNTVEKLMDMSEIRYVEPMGYSIPSMNPNQVSVRSSSGCDGSPSYNLNTSDYTTIAPNVKQSWNHNSSDVSGAWSTSTGDGVTICVIDSGASDDQENLGSAFNSGYSTGRNVTRLSTLYSGWWWWRSLQPPHDQCGHGTSMCGFATAPRGSDGNAVGVAYNSDLLAIRAVEDVVINTSDEKSGVKNALIIAGNNSGVKVISMSIGTPFWSGTVADGIYYANNKGKMIVAAAGTSFSWTSWWGVIFPANMSQTVAVTGVKDGEGSMEKCDVCHSGSEVDFVMVMQREVNNDRTALTLALDANQAKYVGGSSAATASVAGIAALIWSNHPTSSRSDIFNAMKWNSSFYPNENNNFGWGIIDAKDAVEENL
;
A
#
# COMPACT_ATOMS: atom_id res chain seq x y z
N MET A 1 84.67 -29.70 46.79
CA MET A 1 84.44 -28.47 47.55
C MET A 1 82.95 -28.18 47.51
N ASN A 2 82.27 -28.52 48.57
CA ASN A 2 81.34 -27.76 49.42
C ASN A 2 80.32 -26.90 48.66
N LYS A 3 79.00 -27.01 48.88
CA LYS A 3 78.19 -26.93 50.09
C LYS A 3 76.74 -27.32 49.72
N ILE A 4 76.13 -28.21 50.34
CA ILE A 4 75.00 -28.14 51.29
C ILE A 4 74.07 -26.96 51.06
N CYS A 5 72.84 -27.24 50.70
CA CYS A 5 71.68 -26.45 51.13
C CYS A 5 70.43 -27.27 51.22
N ALA A 6 69.73 -27.06 52.30
CA ALA A 6 68.72 -27.84 52.96
C ALA A 6 67.39 -27.95 52.21
N PHE A 7 66.74 -29.10 52.42
CA PHE A 7 65.32 -29.37 52.13
C PHE A 7 64.42 -28.60 53.09
N ALA A 8 63.50 -27.83 52.54
CA ALA A 8 62.31 -27.40 53.26
C ALA A 8 61.10 -27.98 52.53
N ILE A 9 60.52 -29.00 53.15
CA ILE A 9 59.26 -29.61 52.73
C ILE A 9 58.13 -28.66 53.15
N LEU A 10 57.44 -28.09 52.16
CA LEU A 10 56.20 -27.34 52.39
C LEU A 10 55.03 -28.21 51.89
N ALA A 11 54.27 -28.73 52.83
CA ALA A 11 53.07 -29.49 52.56
C ALA A 11 51.99 -28.58 51.91
N MET A 12 51.70 -28.82 50.65
CA MET A 12 50.61 -28.12 49.92
C MET A 12 49.33 -28.92 50.11
N ILE A 13 48.45 -28.42 50.99
CA ILE A 13 47.10 -28.93 51.20
C ILE A 13 46.28 -28.55 49.93
N LEU A 14 45.95 -29.54 49.10
CA LEU A 14 45.01 -29.43 47.99
C LEU A 14 43.59 -29.29 48.56
N LEU A 15 43.11 -28.07 48.68
CA LEU A 15 41.66 -27.80 48.81
C LEU A 15 41.00 -28.01 47.47
N PHE A 16 40.35 -29.15 47.26
CA PHE A 16 39.36 -29.35 46.22
C PHE A 16 38.15 -28.45 46.53
N GLY A 17 38.14 -27.24 45.99
CA GLY A 17 36.94 -26.42 45.92
C GLY A 17 36.04 -26.99 44.87
N CYS A 18 34.92 -27.64 45.22
CA CYS A 18 33.79 -27.87 44.35
C CYS A 18 33.32 -26.53 43.83
N LYS A 19 33.60 -26.21 42.58
CA LYS A 19 32.80 -25.20 41.84
C LYS A 19 31.41 -25.78 41.71
N LYS A 20 30.48 -25.26 42.48
CA LYS A 20 29.06 -25.35 42.23
C LYS A 20 28.84 -24.68 40.86
N ASP A 21 28.66 -25.46 39.83
CA ASP A 21 28.07 -24.97 38.60
C ASP A 21 26.73 -24.34 38.99
N GLN A 22 26.68 -23.00 38.97
CA GLN A 22 25.42 -22.30 38.96
C GLN A 22 24.75 -22.72 37.64
N LEU A 23 23.81 -23.64 37.75
CA LEU A 23 22.76 -23.80 36.75
C LEU A 23 22.27 -22.37 36.46
N LYS A 24 22.56 -21.88 35.28
CA LYS A 24 21.77 -20.75 34.73
C LYS A 24 20.34 -21.23 34.79
N THR A 25 19.62 -20.80 35.81
CA THR A 25 18.17 -20.80 35.76
C THR A 25 17.85 -20.03 34.46
N SER A 26 17.32 -20.72 33.46
CA SER A 26 16.61 -20.06 32.39
C SER A 26 15.54 -19.24 33.11
N GLU A 27 15.74 -17.92 33.14
CA GLU A 27 14.69 -17.03 33.55
C GLU A 27 13.55 -17.31 32.58
N THR A 28 12.50 -17.94 33.05
CA THR A 28 11.22 -17.96 32.35
C THR A 28 10.91 -16.49 32.12
N PRO A 29 10.72 -16.01 30.86
CA PRO A 29 10.42 -14.61 30.61
C PRO A 29 9.30 -14.21 31.55
N SER A 30 9.48 -13.12 32.30
CA SER A 30 8.42 -12.64 33.15
C SER A 30 7.26 -12.29 32.23
N GLN A 31 6.03 -12.57 32.61
CA GLN A 31 4.81 -12.29 31.83
C GLN A 31 4.64 -10.78 31.51
N SER A 32 5.58 -9.96 31.93
CA SER A 32 5.65 -8.50 31.76
C SER A 32 6.56 -8.01 30.64
N ASP A 33 7.39 -8.86 30.03
CA ASP A 33 8.33 -8.43 29.01
C ASP A 33 7.75 -8.67 27.60
N PRO A 34 7.94 -7.74 26.63
CA PRO A 34 7.50 -7.93 25.26
C PRO A 34 8.17 -9.15 24.62
N LEU A 35 7.45 -9.85 23.76
CA LEU A 35 8.01 -10.91 22.92
C LEU A 35 9.18 -10.36 22.08
N SER A 36 10.17 -11.20 21.83
CA SER A 36 11.28 -10.80 20.96
C SER A 36 10.84 -10.65 19.50
N THR A 37 11.50 -9.76 18.78
CA THR A 37 11.26 -9.58 17.35
C THR A 37 11.42 -10.89 16.56
N THR A 38 12.34 -11.77 16.99
CA THR A 38 12.57 -13.06 16.33
C THR A 38 11.36 -13.98 16.46
N GLU A 39 10.81 -14.13 17.66
CA GLU A 39 9.62 -14.97 17.91
C GLU A 39 8.41 -14.46 17.13
N MET A 40 8.21 -13.13 17.16
CA MET A 40 7.10 -12.52 16.41
C MET A 40 7.24 -12.71 14.90
N ASN A 41 8.42 -12.44 14.34
CA ASN A 41 8.65 -12.57 12.89
C ASN A 41 8.50 -14.00 12.40
N GLU A 42 8.87 -15.02 13.18
CA GLU A 42 8.65 -16.43 12.85
C GLU A 42 7.14 -16.74 12.75
N HIS A 43 6.36 -16.29 13.74
CA HIS A 43 4.90 -16.47 13.75
C HIS A 43 4.24 -15.74 12.57
N LEU A 44 4.59 -14.47 12.34
CA LEU A 44 4.05 -13.65 11.26
C LEU A 44 4.33 -14.27 9.90
N ARG A 45 5.58 -14.70 9.65
CA ARG A 45 5.96 -15.34 8.40
C ARG A 45 5.13 -16.57 8.13
N LYS A 46 5.05 -17.50 9.10
CA LYS A 46 4.26 -18.72 8.97
C LYS A 46 2.79 -18.44 8.69
N SER A 47 2.23 -17.41 9.34
CA SER A 47 0.84 -17.02 9.12
C SER A 47 0.62 -16.43 7.72
N ILE A 48 1.53 -15.55 7.25
CA ILE A 48 1.46 -14.98 5.90
C ILE A 48 1.66 -16.06 4.82
N GLU A 49 2.60 -17.00 5.03
CA GLU A 49 2.80 -18.16 4.14
C GLU A 49 1.53 -18.98 3.96
N THR A 50 0.74 -19.11 5.02
CA THR A 50 -0.47 -19.94 5.01
C THR A 50 -1.69 -19.19 4.47
N ASN A 51 -1.82 -17.90 4.80
CA ASN A 51 -3.07 -17.13 4.63
C ASN A 51 -2.93 -15.94 3.66
N GLY A 52 -1.74 -15.68 3.12
CA GLY A 52 -1.47 -14.53 2.25
C GLY A 52 -1.34 -13.20 2.99
N VAL A 53 -2.20 -12.93 3.95
CA VAL A 53 -2.23 -11.69 4.76
C VAL A 53 -2.38 -12.04 6.23
N PHE A 54 -1.63 -11.33 7.08
CA PHE A 54 -1.71 -11.49 8.54
C PHE A 54 -2.77 -10.55 9.14
N HIS A 55 -3.63 -11.11 10.00
CA HIS A 55 -4.64 -10.36 10.74
C HIS A 55 -4.29 -10.26 12.22
N TRP A 56 -4.19 -9.05 12.75
CA TRP A 56 -3.91 -8.77 14.16
C TRP A 56 -4.98 -9.31 15.12
N SER A 57 -6.19 -9.53 14.63
CA SER A 57 -7.29 -10.16 15.40
C SER A 57 -7.08 -11.65 15.66
N THR A 58 -6.09 -12.29 15.04
CA THR A 58 -5.80 -13.73 15.22
C THR A 58 -4.82 -14.03 16.35
N VAL A 59 -4.27 -13.00 16.97
CA VAL A 59 -3.30 -13.10 18.08
C VAL A 59 -3.83 -12.46 19.35
N ASP A 60 -3.24 -12.83 20.47
CA ASP A 60 -3.62 -12.32 21.79
C ASP A 60 -3.11 -10.88 22.07
N ALA A 61 -3.56 -10.32 23.17
CA ALA A 61 -3.16 -8.98 23.59
C ALA A 61 -1.67 -8.86 23.86
N ASN A 62 -1.01 -9.94 24.32
CA ASN A 62 0.43 -9.93 24.57
C ASN A 62 1.22 -9.79 23.26
N PHE A 63 0.81 -10.49 22.22
CA PHE A 63 1.44 -10.39 20.91
C PHE A 63 1.22 -8.98 20.30
N ASN A 64 -0.02 -8.48 20.33
CA ASN A 64 -0.36 -7.13 19.85
C ASN A 64 0.44 -6.05 20.59
N TRP A 65 0.47 -6.10 21.93
CA TRP A 65 1.24 -5.18 22.74
C TRP A 65 2.74 -5.26 22.44
N SER A 66 3.28 -6.47 22.35
CA SER A 66 4.70 -6.67 22.02
C SER A 66 5.08 -6.06 20.67
N ALA A 67 4.23 -6.21 19.65
CA ALA A 67 4.44 -5.59 18.36
C ALA A 67 4.42 -4.06 18.43
N GLY A 68 3.53 -3.48 19.23
CA GLY A 68 3.53 -2.05 19.52
C GLY A 68 4.83 -1.59 20.17
N MET A 69 5.31 -2.32 21.18
CA MET A 69 6.55 -1.99 21.91
C MET A 69 7.82 -2.15 21.06
N GLN A 70 7.78 -3.03 20.06
CA GLN A 70 8.88 -3.22 19.10
C GLN A 70 8.82 -2.23 17.92
N SER A 71 7.88 -1.29 17.92
CA SER A 71 7.71 -0.27 16.89
C SER A 71 7.55 1.13 17.51
N ASP A 72 6.51 1.86 17.17
CA ASP A 72 6.28 3.24 17.59
C ASP A 72 5.31 3.41 18.77
N SER A 73 4.82 2.31 19.34
CA SER A 73 3.82 2.26 20.41
C SER A 73 2.48 2.93 20.02
N ILE A 74 2.20 3.07 18.71
CA ILE A 74 0.94 3.61 18.21
C ILE A 74 0.05 2.45 17.77
N PHE A 75 -1.17 2.44 18.30
CA PHE A 75 -2.19 1.45 17.97
C PHE A 75 -3.34 2.10 17.22
N SER A 76 -3.82 1.43 16.18
CA SER A 76 -5.09 1.75 15.55
C SER A 76 -6.23 1.13 16.36
N ILE A 77 -7.16 1.95 16.78
CA ILE A 77 -8.36 1.53 17.51
C ILE A 77 -9.58 1.89 16.68
N GLY A 78 -10.26 0.88 16.16
CA GLY A 78 -11.57 1.05 15.56
C GLY A 78 -12.64 0.89 16.63
N TYR A 79 -13.61 1.79 16.67
CA TYR A 79 -14.67 1.79 17.67
C TYR A 79 -16.06 1.93 17.06
N GLN A 80 -17.09 1.57 17.84
CA GLN A 80 -18.49 1.75 17.48
C GLN A 80 -19.35 1.74 18.73
N PRO A 81 -20.50 2.46 18.75
CA PRO A 81 -21.49 2.31 19.81
C PRO A 81 -22.09 0.89 19.85
N GLU A 82 -22.44 0.43 21.04
CA GLU A 82 -23.13 -0.84 21.23
C GLU A 82 -24.39 -0.91 20.37
N GLY A 83 -24.67 -2.09 19.81
CA GLY A 83 -25.82 -2.32 18.92
C GLY A 83 -25.65 -1.78 17.50
N THR A 84 -24.49 -1.18 17.15
CA THR A 84 -24.20 -0.79 15.77
C THR A 84 -24.08 -2.02 14.87
N THR A 85 -24.91 -2.08 13.83
CA THR A 85 -24.90 -3.18 12.85
C THR A 85 -24.53 -2.65 11.47
N ASP A 86 -23.86 -3.50 10.67
CA ASP A 86 -23.53 -3.23 9.27
C ASP A 86 -22.76 -1.91 9.05
N LEU A 87 -21.81 -1.63 9.96
CA LEU A 87 -21.01 -0.40 9.89
C LEU A 87 -20.25 -0.27 8.56
N LYS A 88 -19.74 -1.38 8.02
CA LYS A 88 -18.93 -1.35 6.78
C LYS A 88 -19.70 -0.74 5.60
N SER A 89 -20.98 -1.02 5.46
CA SER A 89 -21.82 -0.46 4.40
C SER A 89 -22.25 1.00 4.66
N LYS A 90 -22.24 1.43 5.93
CA LYS A 90 -22.75 2.75 6.35
C LYS A 90 -21.65 3.75 6.73
N ILE A 91 -20.40 3.32 6.78
CA ILE A 91 -19.28 4.11 7.32
C ILE A 91 -19.11 5.48 6.64
N HIS A 92 -19.51 5.60 5.37
CA HIS A 92 -19.46 6.83 4.59
C HIS A 92 -20.53 7.87 4.95
N SER A 93 -21.53 7.50 5.72
CA SER A 93 -22.68 8.33 6.08
C SER A 93 -22.83 8.56 7.57
N ILE A 94 -22.05 7.91 8.42
CA ILE A 94 -22.08 8.14 9.87
C ILE A 94 -21.47 9.50 10.23
N ASN A 95 -22.03 10.10 11.27
CA ASN A 95 -21.49 11.31 11.88
C ASN A 95 -20.86 10.95 13.24
N ILE A 96 -19.54 10.76 13.26
CA ILE A 96 -18.83 10.44 14.51
C ILE A 96 -18.77 11.60 15.51
N GLU A 97 -19.29 12.77 15.12
CA GLU A 97 -19.39 13.95 15.96
C GLU A 97 -20.73 14.04 16.70
N ASP A 98 -21.69 13.14 16.45
CA ASP A 98 -22.88 13.10 17.27
C ASP A 98 -22.63 12.49 18.67
N GLN A 99 -23.60 12.73 19.58
CA GLN A 99 -23.40 12.52 21.01
C GLN A 99 -23.04 11.06 21.33
N THR A 100 -23.64 10.10 20.66
CA THR A 100 -23.41 8.66 20.94
C THR A 100 -21.98 8.25 20.58
N TRP A 101 -21.52 8.61 19.38
CA TRP A 101 -20.16 8.33 18.93
C TRP A 101 -19.09 9.04 19.76
N LYS A 102 -19.36 10.32 20.11
CA LYS A 102 -18.48 11.11 21.00
C LYS A 102 -18.36 10.49 22.38
N ALA A 103 -19.47 10.04 22.97
CA ALA A 103 -19.44 9.43 24.31
C ALA A 103 -18.55 8.18 24.31
N VAL A 104 -18.78 7.24 23.39
CA VAL A 104 -17.94 6.04 23.28
C VAL A 104 -16.45 6.37 23.06
N ARG A 105 -16.16 7.31 22.17
CA ARG A 105 -14.79 7.77 21.93
C ARG A 105 -14.15 8.35 23.19
N THR A 106 -14.89 9.18 23.93
CA THR A 106 -14.40 9.80 25.18
C THR A 106 -14.14 8.75 26.24
N ASP A 107 -15.08 7.84 26.48
CA ASP A 107 -14.95 6.76 27.48
C ASP A 107 -13.71 5.88 27.20
N ILE A 108 -13.47 5.54 25.92
CA ILE A 108 -12.28 4.79 25.50
C ILE A 108 -11.00 5.59 25.80
N LEU A 109 -10.95 6.87 25.41
CA LEU A 109 -9.74 7.70 25.61
C LEU A 109 -9.46 7.96 27.10
N GLU A 110 -10.50 8.17 27.92
CA GLU A 110 -10.36 8.32 29.38
C GLU A 110 -9.84 7.02 30.03
N MET A 111 -10.34 5.86 29.59
CA MET A 111 -9.85 4.55 30.07
C MET A 111 -8.39 4.33 29.71
N ILE A 112 -7.98 4.71 28.48
CA ILE A 112 -6.57 4.62 28.05
C ILE A 112 -5.70 5.58 28.89
N LEU A 113 -6.14 6.83 29.04
CA LEU A 113 -5.40 7.83 29.84
C LEU A 113 -5.19 7.35 31.28
N GLU A 114 -6.21 6.74 31.90
CA GLU A 114 -6.10 6.14 33.22
C GLU A 114 -5.08 4.99 33.23
N GLY A 115 -5.10 4.13 32.20
CA GLY A 115 -4.16 3.01 32.07
C GLY A 115 -2.71 3.43 31.84
N GLU A 116 -2.48 4.60 31.24
CA GLU A 116 -1.15 5.17 30.99
C GLU A 116 -0.66 6.08 32.14
N LYS A 117 -1.38 6.17 33.26
CA LYS A 117 -0.90 6.90 34.47
C LYS A 117 0.44 6.34 34.92
N GLY A 118 1.43 7.24 35.02
CA GLY A 118 2.82 6.90 35.35
C GLY A 118 3.76 6.97 34.13
N ASN A 119 3.24 7.05 32.91
CA ASN A 119 4.02 7.40 31.74
C ASN A 119 4.31 8.91 31.78
N GLN A 120 5.58 9.30 31.89
CA GLN A 120 5.98 10.71 32.01
C GLN A 120 5.66 11.55 30.77
N THR A 121 5.34 10.93 29.64
CA THR A 121 5.06 11.62 28.37
C THR A 121 3.57 11.75 28.07
N VAL A 122 2.70 11.20 28.91
CA VAL A 122 1.24 11.21 28.71
C VAL A 122 0.57 11.84 29.94
N SER A 123 -0.04 13.01 29.75
CA SER A 123 -0.74 13.76 30.80
C SER A 123 -2.17 14.13 30.40
N THR A 124 -2.44 14.23 29.11
CA THR A 124 -3.72 14.64 28.54
C THR A 124 -4.16 13.67 27.44
N ILE A 125 -5.42 13.77 27.02
CA ILE A 125 -5.94 13.01 25.86
C ILE A 125 -5.21 13.38 24.59
N GLU A 126 -4.80 14.63 24.43
CA GLU A 126 -4.05 15.10 23.27
C GLU A 126 -2.69 14.41 23.16
N ASP A 127 -2.03 14.12 24.28
CA ASP A 127 -0.75 13.39 24.29
C ASP A 127 -0.89 11.93 23.82
N LEU A 128 -2.10 11.36 23.97
CA LEU A 128 -2.42 10.02 23.45
C LEU A 128 -2.56 9.98 21.93
N LEU A 129 -2.87 11.10 21.26
CA LEU A 129 -3.32 11.16 19.89
C LEU A 129 -2.26 11.77 18.95
N PRO A 130 -1.20 11.04 18.59
CA PRO A 130 -0.13 11.58 17.74
C PRO A 130 -0.60 12.00 16.35
N HIS A 131 -1.74 11.48 15.88
CA HIS A 131 -2.34 11.84 14.59
C HIS A 131 -3.56 12.76 14.74
N GLY A 132 -3.80 13.28 15.95
CA GLY A 132 -4.94 14.14 16.26
C GLY A 132 -6.26 13.39 16.40
N MET A 133 -7.30 14.14 16.78
CA MET A 133 -8.65 13.60 16.97
C MET A 133 -9.26 13.19 15.63
N PRO A 134 -9.89 12.00 15.51
CA PRO A 134 -10.59 11.61 14.30
C PRO A 134 -11.81 12.52 14.07
N ASN A 135 -12.09 12.81 12.80
CA ASN A 135 -13.19 13.70 12.41
C ASN A 135 -14.15 13.13 11.35
N VAL A 136 -13.80 12.02 10.71
CA VAL A 136 -14.62 11.40 9.66
C VAL A 136 -14.91 9.93 9.94
N LEU A 137 -13.88 9.15 10.26
CA LEU A 137 -13.99 7.70 10.45
C LEU A 137 -13.84 7.32 11.92
N PRO A 138 -14.56 6.29 12.40
CA PRO A 138 -14.49 5.82 13.78
C PRO A 138 -13.25 4.97 14.02
N THR A 139 -12.08 5.57 13.82
CA THR A 139 -10.76 4.97 14.05
C THR A 139 -9.79 6.02 14.58
N MET A 140 -9.04 5.65 15.60
CA MET A 140 -8.07 6.50 16.29
C MET A 140 -6.69 5.87 16.23
N ALA A 141 -5.66 6.69 16.01
CA ALA A 141 -4.28 6.29 16.25
C ALA A 141 -3.89 6.74 17.67
N VAL A 142 -3.64 5.80 18.57
CA VAL A 142 -3.47 6.08 19.99
C VAL A 142 -2.16 5.49 20.50
N ARG A 143 -1.41 6.27 21.25
CA ARG A 143 -0.20 5.80 21.94
C ARG A 143 -0.57 5.00 23.17
N ILE A 144 -0.10 3.75 23.24
CA ILE A 144 -0.32 2.84 24.37
C ILE A 144 0.98 2.13 24.69
N THR A 145 1.40 2.17 25.96
CA THR A 145 2.60 1.48 26.44
C THR A 145 2.27 0.39 27.46
N ASN A 146 1.10 0.46 28.09
CA ASN A 146 0.68 -0.49 29.11
C ASN A 146 -0.06 -1.69 28.50
N LYS A 147 0.46 -2.90 28.73
CA LYS A 147 -0.13 -4.15 28.28
C LYS A 147 -1.59 -4.33 28.72
N ASN A 148 -1.87 -4.04 30.00
CA ASN A 148 -3.22 -4.19 30.55
C ASN A 148 -4.24 -3.27 29.87
N THR A 149 -3.79 -2.13 29.31
CA THR A 149 -4.64 -1.25 28.50
C THR A 149 -5.04 -1.92 27.19
N VAL A 150 -4.09 -2.59 26.51
CA VAL A 150 -4.37 -3.36 25.28
C VAL A 150 -5.31 -4.52 25.57
N GLU A 151 -5.09 -5.26 26.66
CA GLU A 151 -5.98 -6.36 27.10
C GLU A 151 -7.42 -5.86 27.30
N LYS A 152 -7.60 -4.79 28.08
CA LYS A 152 -8.93 -4.20 28.33
C LYS A 152 -9.62 -3.76 27.04
N LEU A 153 -8.89 -3.10 26.13
CA LEU A 153 -9.44 -2.68 24.84
C LEU A 153 -9.92 -3.85 24.01
N MET A 154 -9.16 -4.94 23.96
CA MET A 154 -9.54 -6.13 23.19
C MET A 154 -10.76 -6.85 23.75
N ASP A 155 -11.10 -6.65 25.04
CA ASP A 155 -12.26 -7.23 25.71
C ASP A 155 -13.53 -6.36 25.63
N MET A 156 -13.42 -5.09 25.15
CA MET A 156 -14.57 -4.18 25.06
C MET A 156 -15.43 -4.44 23.82
N SER A 157 -16.75 -4.48 23.99
CA SER A 157 -17.72 -4.69 22.91
C SER A 157 -17.78 -3.53 21.89
N GLU A 158 -17.41 -2.33 22.34
CA GLU A 158 -17.36 -1.11 21.52
C GLU A 158 -16.11 -1.07 20.62
N ILE A 159 -15.14 -1.95 20.84
CA ILE A 159 -13.90 -2.01 20.07
C ILE A 159 -14.04 -3.02 18.91
N ARG A 160 -13.79 -2.55 17.70
CA ARG A 160 -13.83 -3.36 16.47
C ARG A 160 -12.49 -4.03 16.19
N TYR A 161 -11.41 -3.35 16.51
CA TYR A 161 -10.03 -3.83 16.35
C TYR A 161 -9.06 -2.98 17.19
N VAL A 162 -7.97 -3.63 17.62
CA VAL A 162 -6.79 -3.01 18.21
C VAL A 162 -5.58 -3.57 17.44
N GLU A 163 -4.85 -2.72 16.73
CA GLU A 163 -3.78 -3.14 15.82
C GLU A 163 -2.55 -2.25 15.98
N PRO A 164 -1.33 -2.79 16.16
CA PRO A 164 -0.11 -1.99 16.15
C PRO A 164 0.10 -1.39 14.76
N MET A 165 0.37 -0.08 14.69
CA MET A 165 0.44 0.61 13.40
C MET A 165 1.83 0.58 12.77
N GLY A 166 2.89 0.65 13.57
CA GLY A 166 4.26 0.81 13.08
C GLY A 166 5.04 -0.50 12.91
N TYR A 167 4.45 -1.67 13.22
CA TYR A 167 5.18 -2.92 13.13
C TYR A 167 5.35 -3.39 11.68
N SER A 168 6.58 -3.68 11.32
CA SER A 168 6.95 -4.28 10.03
C SER A 168 7.94 -5.43 10.26
N ILE A 169 7.94 -6.42 9.37
CA ILE A 169 8.96 -7.47 9.40
C ILE A 169 10.26 -6.84 8.88
N PRO A 170 11.34 -6.77 9.69
CA PRO A 170 12.63 -6.32 9.19
C PRO A 170 13.07 -7.19 8.01
N SER A 171 13.65 -6.59 6.98
CA SER A 171 14.20 -7.36 5.87
C SER A 171 15.18 -8.40 6.43
N MET A 172 15.05 -9.66 5.97
CA MET A 172 15.83 -10.78 6.49
C MET A 172 17.32 -10.72 6.20
N ASN A 173 17.78 -9.67 5.56
CA ASN A 173 19.19 -9.45 5.29
C ASN A 173 19.67 -8.17 5.97
N PRO A 174 20.26 -8.27 7.20
CA PRO A 174 20.80 -7.12 7.93
C PRO A 174 21.95 -6.41 7.19
N ASN A 175 22.46 -7.00 6.10
CA ASN A 175 23.50 -6.42 5.25
C ASN A 175 22.98 -5.66 4.03
N GLN A 176 21.68 -5.62 3.80
CA GLN A 176 21.06 -4.81 2.75
C GLN A 176 20.61 -3.44 3.32
N VAL A 177 21.58 -2.58 3.60
CA VAL A 177 21.36 -1.21 4.11
C VAL A 177 21.04 -0.21 2.99
N SER A 178 20.67 -0.65 1.80
CA SER A 178 20.11 0.25 0.78
C SER A 178 18.63 -0.04 0.56
N VAL A 179 17.83 0.36 1.51
CA VAL A 179 16.37 0.13 1.56
C VAL A 179 15.64 0.75 0.36
N ARG A 180 16.18 1.80 -0.26
CA ARG A 180 15.54 2.51 -1.37
C ARG A 180 15.48 1.73 -2.69
N SER A 181 16.46 0.90 -3.00
CA SER A 181 16.45 0.11 -4.25
C SER A 181 15.61 -1.18 -4.16
N SER A 182 15.25 -1.61 -2.95
CA SER A 182 14.41 -2.80 -2.72
C SER A 182 12.93 -2.50 -2.53
N SER A 183 12.54 -1.23 -2.42
CA SER A 183 11.17 -0.76 -2.13
C SER A 183 10.43 -0.21 -3.35
N GLY A 184 10.85 -0.52 -4.56
CA GLY A 184 10.23 -0.01 -5.79
C GLY A 184 10.59 1.44 -6.15
N CYS A 185 11.40 2.12 -5.33
CA CYS A 185 11.86 3.48 -5.59
C CYS A 185 13.03 3.49 -6.58
N ASP A 186 12.76 3.94 -7.79
CA ASP A 186 13.76 4.29 -8.81
C ASP A 186 13.17 5.37 -9.71
N GLY A 187 13.73 6.57 -9.65
CA GLY A 187 13.35 7.71 -10.48
C GLY A 187 14.11 7.79 -11.81
N SER A 188 15.16 6.98 -12.00
CA SER A 188 16.10 7.09 -13.12
C SER A 188 15.43 6.85 -14.48
N PRO A 189 15.72 7.68 -15.50
CA PRO A 189 15.23 7.46 -16.85
C PRO A 189 15.96 6.28 -17.53
N SER A 190 15.29 5.68 -18.51
CA SER A 190 15.88 4.66 -19.39
C SER A 190 16.41 5.32 -20.67
N TYR A 191 17.72 5.45 -20.79
CA TYR A 191 18.35 6.19 -21.90
C TYR A 191 18.38 5.43 -23.25
N ASN A 192 18.32 4.09 -23.21
CA ASN A 192 18.42 3.23 -24.40
C ASN A 192 17.13 2.45 -24.63
N LEU A 193 16.04 3.16 -24.91
CA LEU A 193 14.76 2.51 -25.23
C LEU A 193 14.88 1.71 -26.52
N ASN A 194 14.46 0.44 -26.47
CA ASN A 194 14.40 -0.39 -27.66
C ASN A 194 13.22 0.04 -28.55
N THR A 195 13.46 0.26 -29.83
CA THR A 195 12.45 0.73 -30.78
C THR A 195 11.29 -0.25 -30.97
N SER A 196 11.44 -1.54 -30.61
CA SER A 196 10.35 -2.51 -30.63
C SER A 196 9.46 -2.46 -29.38
N ASP A 197 9.78 -1.59 -28.40
CA ASP A 197 8.99 -1.43 -27.19
C ASP A 197 8.06 -0.22 -27.21
N TYR A 198 7.98 0.47 -28.33
CA TYR A 198 7.02 1.54 -28.54
C TYR A 198 6.72 1.76 -30.01
N THR A 199 5.59 2.35 -30.25
CA THR A 199 5.23 2.94 -31.56
C THR A 199 5.15 4.45 -31.39
N THR A 200 5.84 5.20 -32.24
CA THR A 200 5.66 6.66 -32.26
C THR A 200 4.35 6.96 -32.99
N ILE A 201 3.42 7.60 -32.29
CA ILE A 201 2.11 7.99 -32.81
C ILE A 201 1.96 9.52 -32.82
N ALA A 202 0.99 10.01 -33.60
CA ALA A 202 0.70 11.45 -33.67
C ALA A 202 0.23 12.00 -32.31
N PRO A 203 0.65 13.23 -31.96
CA PRO A 203 1.45 14.17 -32.76
C PRO A 203 2.97 13.89 -32.73
N ASN A 204 3.52 13.27 -31.72
CA ASN A 204 4.88 12.74 -31.58
C ASN A 204 5.05 12.23 -30.12
N VAL A 205 4.46 11.07 -29.83
CA VAL A 205 4.51 10.47 -28.49
C VAL A 205 4.74 8.98 -28.62
N LYS A 206 5.35 8.35 -27.62
CA LYS A 206 5.59 6.91 -27.57
C LYS A 206 4.40 6.19 -26.96
N GLN A 207 3.67 5.42 -27.74
CA GLN A 207 2.74 4.42 -27.24
C GLN A 207 3.52 3.18 -26.85
N SER A 208 3.43 2.78 -25.59
CA SER A 208 4.10 1.58 -25.07
C SER A 208 3.53 0.32 -25.75
N TRP A 209 4.40 -0.63 -26.03
CA TRP A 209 4.09 -1.88 -26.72
C TRP A 209 2.97 -2.71 -26.06
N ASN A 210 2.90 -2.67 -24.75
CA ASN A 210 1.91 -3.42 -23.96
C ASN A 210 0.47 -2.91 -24.14
N HIS A 211 0.27 -1.71 -24.65
CA HIS A 211 -1.07 -1.18 -24.97
C HIS A 211 -1.76 -2.03 -26.05
N ASN A 212 -0.99 -2.70 -26.90
CA ASN A 212 -1.55 -3.50 -28.00
C ASN A 212 -2.31 -4.74 -27.50
N SER A 213 -1.89 -5.35 -26.39
CA SER A 213 -2.54 -6.55 -25.85
C SER A 213 -3.92 -6.27 -25.24
N SER A 214 -4.18 -5.01 -24.90
CA SER A 214 -5.47 -4.55 -24.36
C SER A 214 -6.22 -3.61 -25.31
N ASP A 215 -5.82 -3.50 -26.56
CA ASP A 215 -6.34 -2.57 -27.58
C ASP A 215 -6.65 -1.16 -27.05
N VAL A 216 -5.72 -0.61 -26.25
CA VAL A 216 -5.86 0.74 -25.67
C VAL A 216 -5.98 1.80 -26.76
N SER A 217 -5.20 1.67 -27.86
CA SER A 217 -5.26 2.62 -28.98
C SER A 217 -6.56 2.55 -29.77
N GLY A 218 -7.18 1.39 -29.86
CA GLY A 218 -8.51 1.23 -30.44
C GLY A 218 -9.58 1.97 -29.65
N ALA A 219 -9.50 1.91 -28.30
CA ALA A 219 -10.42 2.62 -27.41
C ALA A 219 -10.37 4.14 -27.60
N TRP A 220 -9.21 4.72 -27.96
CA TRP A 220 -9.05 6.17 -28.15
C TRP A 220 -9.85 6.76 -29.32
N SER A 221 -10.39 5.92 -30.21
CA SER A 221 -11.33 6.38 -31.25
C SER A 221 -12.68 6.80 -30.65
N THR A 222 -13.03 6.28 -29.48
CA THR A 222 -14.32 6.49 -28.80
C THR A 222 -14.17 7.27 -27.49
N SER A 223 -13.16 6.99 -26.70
CA SER A 223 -12.93 7.63 -25.40
C SER A 223 -11.45 7.90 -25.14
N THR A 224 -11.15 9.04 -24.53
CA THR A 224 -9.79 9.43 -24.13
C THR A 224 -9.66 9.71 -22.63
N GLY A 225 -10.74 9.50 -21.88
CA GLY A 225 -10.82 9.71 -20.43
C GLY A 225 -11.28 11.09 -20.00
N ASP A 226 -11.74 11.93 -20.93
CA ASP A 226 -12.23 13.28 -20.62
C ASP A 226 -13.40 13.26 -19.63
N GLY A 227 -13.45 14.24 -18.72
CA GLY A 227 -14.48 14.36 -17.69
C GLY A 227 -14.34 13.39 -16.49
N VAL A 228 -13.30 12.56 -16.46
CA VAL A 228 -13.01 11.65 -15.34
C VAL A 228 -11.71 12.06 -14.64
N THR A 229 -11.75 12.18 -13.30
CA THR A 229 -10.54 12.33 -12.49
C THR A 229 -10.07 10.96 -12.00
N ILE A 230 -8.82 10.59 -12.31
CA ILE A 230 -8.13 9.46 -11.69
C ILE A 230 -7.37 9.96 -10.47
N CYS A 231 -7.61 9.35 -9.30
CA CYS A 231 -6.83 9.60 -8.10
C CYS A 231 -5.73 8.53 -7.98
N VAL A 232 -4.47 8.93 -7.97
CA VAL A 232 -3.32 8.06 -7.69
C VAL A 232 -2.87 8.28 -6.26
N ILE A 233 -3.04 7.27 -5.39
CA ILE A 233 -2.57 7.28 -4.00
C ILE A 233 -1.28 6.49 -3.94
N ASP A 234 -0.15 7.20 -3.79
CA ASP A 234 1.18 6.62 -3.93
C ASP A 234 2.24 7.51 -3.23
N SER A 235 3.50 7.46 -3.66
CA SER A 235 4.62 8.30 -3.17
C SER A 235 4.59 9.76 -3.64
N GLY A 236 3.56 10.17 -4.40
CA GLY A 236 3.37 11.53 -4.91
C GLY A 236 3.50 11.64 -6.42
N ALA A 237 3.63 12.88 -6.91
CA ALA A 237 3.93 13.17 -8.31
C ALA A 237 4.97 14.28 -8.38
N SER A 238 6.01 14.08 -9.19
CA SER A 238 7.10 15.05 -9.31
C SER A 238 6.63 16.36 -9.96
N ASP A 239 7.08 17.46 -9.41
CA ASP A 239 6.89 18.79 -10.00
C ASP A 239 7.86 19.02 -11.19
N ASP A 240 8.97 18.27 -11.23
CA ASP A 240 10.02 18.38 -12.23
C ASP A 240 9.73 17.52 -13.48
N GLN A 241 8.67 16.66 -13.44
CA GLN A 241 8.20 15.92 -14.60
C GLN A 241 7.32 16.82 -15.48
N GLU A 242 7.84 17.26 -16.63
CA GLU A 242 7.17 18.18 -17.55
C GLU A 242 5.78 17.70 -17.98
N ASN A 243 5.63 16.41 -18.23
CA ASN A 243 4.37 15.79 -18.66
C ASN A 243 3.32 15.65 -17.56
N LEU A 244 3.67 15.88 -16.30
CA LEU A 244 2.73 16.07 -15.19
C LEU A 244 2.63 17.55 -14.77
N GLY A 245 3.33 18.45 -15.45
CA GLY A 245 3.39 19.89 -15.20
C GLY A 245 2.99 20.71 -16.42
N SER A 246 3.94 21.47 -16.94
CA SER A 246 3.72 22.43 -18.05
C SER A 246 3.27 21.78 -19.36
N ALA A 247 3.65 20.54 -19.62
CA ALA A 247 3.28 19.78 -20.80
C ALA A 247 2.06 18.85 -20.60
N PHE A 248 1.39 18.89 -19.42
CA PHE A 248 0.23 18.04 -19.16
C PHE A 248 -0.91 18.25 -20.15
N ASN A 249 -1.06 19.49 -20.66
CA ASN A 249 -2.01 19.85 -21.72
C ASN A 249 -1.25 20.13 -23.02
N SER A 250 -0.60 19.10 -23.60
CA SER A 250 0.14 19.20 -24.86
C SER A 250 -0.37 18.21 -25.89
N GLY A 251 -0.14 18.52 -27.19
CA GLY A 251 -0.56 17.67 -28.30
C GLY A 251 -2.07 17.49 -28.36
N TYR A 252 -2.55 16.25 -28.21
CA TYR A 252 -3.97 15.92 -28.19
C TYR A 252 -4.59 15.93 -26.79
N SER A 253 -3.80 16.18 -25.75
CA SER A 253 -4.28 16.33 -24.38
C SER A 253 -4.58 17.79 -24.07
N THR A 254 -5.84 18.10 -23.75
CA THR A 254 -6.30 19.47 -23.52
C THR A 254 -7.38 19.54 -22.44
N GLY A 255 -7.51 20.70 -21.79
CA GLY A 255 -8.64 21.01 -20.90
C GLY A 255 -8.66 20.25 -19.58
N ARG A 256 -7.57 19.62 -19.17
CA ARG A 256 -7.47 18.81 -17.96
C ARG A 256 -6.52 19.39 -16.92
N ASN A 257 -6.63 18.92 -15.70
CA ASN A 257 -5.91 19.45 -14.55
C ASN A 257 -5.10 18.38 -13.82
N VAL A 258 -3.96 18.80 -13.25
CA VAL A 258 -3.21 18.05 -12.25
C VAL A 258 -3.37 18.73 -10.90
N THR A 259 -3.83 17.97 -9.91
CA THR A 259 -3.85 18.39 -8.51
C THR A 259 -2.90 17.49 -7.72
N ARG A 260 -1.98 18.07 -6.97
CA ARG A 260 -1.06 17.35 -6.09
C ARG A 260 -1.38 17.68 -4.65
N LEU A 261 -1.57 16.65 -3.85
CA LEU A 261 -1.82 16.76 -2.41
C LEU A 261 -0.87 15.82 -1.66
N SER A 262 -0.72 16.08 -0.37
CA SER A 262 -0.09 15.14 0.55
C SER A 262 -0.99 14.87 1.74
N THR A 263 -0.98 13.65 2.20
CA THR A 263 -1.59 13.21 3.46
C THR A 263 -0.57 12.55 4.37
N LEU A 264 0.68 12.48 3.91
CA LEU A 264 1.80 11.91 4.64
C LEU A 264 2.40 12.95 5.57
N TYR A 265 2.43 12.63 6.85
CA TYR A 265 3.14 13.40 7.85
C TYR A 265 4.45 12.69 8.19
N SER A 266 5.43 13.44 8.67
CA SER A 266 6.65 12.92 9.27
C SER A 266 7.14 13.78 10.42
N GLY A 267 8.04 13.22 11.23
CA GLY A 267 8.60 13.88 12.40
C GLY A 267 8.01 13.37 13.71
N TRP A 268 8.63 13.78 14.84
CA TRP A 268 8.14 13.43 16.17
C TRP A 268 6.86 14.20 16.50
N TRP A 269 6.02 13.65 17.32
CA TRP A 269 4.67 14.13 17.61
C TRP A 269 4.57 15.64 17.94
N TRP A 270 5.60 16.27 18.53
CA TRP A 270 5.60 17.70 18.86
C TRP A 270 6.11 18.63 17.73
N TRP A 271 6.68 18.09 16.65
CA TRP A 271 7.08 18.85 15.45
C TRP A 271 6.69 18.14 14.16
N ARG A 272 5.67 17.35 14.24
CA ARG A 272 5.15 16.61 13.09
C ARG A 272 4.68 17.58 12.01
N SER A 273 5.13 17.41 10.77
CA SER A 273 4.79 18.26 9.63
C SER A 273 4.28 17.45 8.45
N LEU A 274 3.35 18.06 7.71
CA LEU A 274 2.88 17.51 6.45
C LEU A 274 4.02 17.56 5.45
N GLN A 275 4.32 16.43 4.81
CA GLN A 275 5.32 16.34 3.76
C GLN A 275 4.83 17.05 2.48
N PRO A 276 5.72 17.59 1.64
CA PRO A 276 5.34 18.13 0.34
C PRO A 276 4.78 17.01 -0.56
N PRO A 277 3.89 17.34 -1.51
CA PRO A 277 3.29 16.35 -2.42
C PRO A 277 4.25 15.83 -3.50
N HIS A 278 5.44 16.42 -3.61
CA HIS A 278 6.48 16.04 -4.54
C HIS A 278 6.95 14.60 -4.30
N ASP A 279 7.07 13.84 -5.38
CA ASP A 279 7.54 12.44 -5.34
C ASP A 279 9.05 12.38 -5.12
N GLN A 280 9.49 11.71 -4.07
CA GLN A 280 10.92 11.49 -3.77
C GLN A 280 11.39 10.08 -4.12
N CYS A 281 10.43 9.20 -4.47
CA CYS A 281 10.64 7.79 -4.78
C CYS A 281 10.71 7.54 -6.30
N GLY A 282 9.90 8.28 -7.08
CA GLY A 282 9.74 8.10 -8.52
C GLY A 282 8.66 7.09 -8.90
N HIS A 283 8.17 6.30 -7.94
CA HIS A 283 7.13 5.31 -8.21
C HIS A 283 5.79 5.96 -8.51
N GLY A 284 5.32 6.87 -7.68
CA GLY A 284 4.03 7.56 -7.88
C GLY A 284 3.99 8.36 -9.19
N THR A 285 5.09 9.02 -9.56
CA THR A 285 5.23 9.71 -10.86
C THR A 285 5.04 8.76 -12.02
N SER A 286 5.66 7.57 -11.96
CA SER A 286 5.51 6.53 -12.98
C SER A 286 4.07 5.99 -13.04
N MET A 287 3.39 5.81 -11.90
CA MET A 287 1.98 5.39 -11.85
C MET A 287 1.05 6.46 -12.42
N CYS A 288 1.27 7.73 -12.10
CA CYS A 288 0.56 8.85 -12.74
C CYS A 288 0.78 8.83 -14.26
N GLY A 289 2.00 8.50 -14.71
CA GLY A 289 2.34 8.38 -16.12
C GLY A 289 1.55 7.28 -16.83
N PHE A 290 1.49 6.07 -16.28
CA PHE A 290 0.70 4.97 -16.87
C PHE A 290 -0.78 5.33 -17.01
N ALA A 291 -1.34 5.97 -16.00
CA ALA A 291 -2.76 6.32 -16.01
C ALA A 291 -3.06 7.48 -16.94
N THR A 292 -2.26 8.58 -16.91
CA THR A 292 -2.69 9.88 -17.44
C THR A 292 -1.64 10.67 -18.23
N ALA A 293 -0.44 10.13 -18.50
CA ALA A 293 0.56 10.90 -19.27
C ALA A 293 -0.05 11.43 -20.59
N PRO A 294 0.26 12.68 -20.99
CA PRO A 294 -0.38 13.31 -22.13
C PRO A 294 -0.04 12.59 -23.45
N ARG A 295 -0.96 12.63 -24.39
CA ARG A 295 -0.68 12.36 -25.80
C ARG A 295 -0.03 13.61 -26.42
N GLY A 296 1.17 13.88 -25.93
CA GLY A 296 1.94 15.09 -26.20
C GLY A 296 2.69 15.09 -27.52
N SER A 297 3.54 16.08 -27.73
CA SER A 297 4.35 16.25 -28.96
C SER A 297 5.85 16.21 -28.73
N ASP A 298 6.26 15.84 -27.50
CA ASP A 298 7.65 15.91 -27.03
C ASP A 298 8.43 14.59 -27.12
N GLY A 299 7.78 13.52 -27.58
CA GLY A 299 8.40 12.22 -27.75
C GLY A 299 8.49 11.39 -26.46
N ASN A 300 7.80 11.78 -25.37
CA ASN A 300 7.72 10.99 -24.13
C ASN A 300 6.66 9.89 -24.23
N ALA A 301 6.42 9.10 -23.17
CA ALA A 301 5.42 8.06 -23.12
C ALA A 301 3.99 8.63 -22.96
N VAL A 302 2.98 7.96 -23.52
CA VAL A 302 1.56 8.28 -23.34
C VAL A 302 0.90 7.33 -22.35
N GLY A 303 0.05 7.85 -21.47
CA GLY A 303 -0.79 7.09 -20.56
C GLY A 303 -2.08 6.57 -21.22
N VAL A 304 -2.74 5.66 -20.52
CA VAL A 304 -3.96 5.01 -21.03
C VAL A 304 -5.11 6.00 -21.21
N ALA A 305 -5.41 6.80 -20.19
CA ALA A 305 -6.48 7.81 -20.21
C ALA A 305 -5.88 9.22 -20.31
N TYR A 306 -5.30 9.54 -21.48
CA TYR A 306 -4.48 10.73 -21.68
C TYR A 306 -5.24 12.07 -21.61
N ASN A 307 -6.57 12.06 -21.48
CA ASN A 307 -7.41 13.23 -21.26
C ASN A 307 -8.12 13.25 -19.90
N SER A 308 -7.86 12.28 -19.03
CA SER A 308 -8.36 12.33 -17.65
C SER A 308 -7.65 13.41 -16.83
N ASP A 309 -8.38 14.02 -15.88
CA ASP A 309 -7.80 14.80 -14.80
C ASP A 309 -7.00 13.89 -13.86
N LEU A 310 -5.98 14.43 -13.22
CA LEU A 310 -5.15 13.73 -12.25
C LEU A 310 -5.24 14.38 -10.87
N LEU A 311 -5.59 13.56 -9.86
CA LEU A 311 -5.39 13.87 -8.46
C LEU A 311 -4.30 12.94 -7.91
N ALA A 312 -3.07 13.43 -7.76
CA ALA A 312 -1.97 12.70 -7.16
C ALA A 312 -1.89 12.99 -5.67
N ILE A 313 -1.95 11.95 -4.82
CA ILE A 313 -1.87 12.10 -3.36
C ILE A 313 -0.66 11.33 -2.84
N ARG A 314 0.31 12.07 -2.28
CA ARG A 314 1.41 11.47 -1.53
C ARG A 314 0.90 10.99 -0.18
N ALA A 315 0.79 9.68 -0.02
CA ALA A 315 0.31 9.03 1.20
C ALA A 315 1.35 8.12 1.85
N VAL A 316 2.39 7.77 1.11
CA VAL A 316 3.47 6.85 1.52
C VAL A 316 4.83 7.40 1.06
N GLU A 317 5.91 6.87 1.65
CA GLU A 317 7.28 7.19 1.23
C GLU A 317 7.75 6.32 0.06
N ASP A 318 7.34 5.06 0.07
CA ASP A 318 7.62 4.06 -0.98
C ASP A 318 6.35 3.22 -1.28
N VAL A 319 6.49 1.99 -1.78
CA VAL A 319 5.34 1.15 -2.17
C VAL A 319 4.78 0.29 -1.04
N VAL A 320 5.42 0.27 0.14
CA VAL A 320 5.04 -0.59 1.27
C VAL A 320 4.42 0.25 2.39
N ILE A 321 3.18 -0.06 2.76
CA ILE A 321 2.48 0.62 3.86
C ILE A 321 2.96 0.04 5.19
N ASN A 322 3.98 0.62 5.79
CA ASN A 322 4.67 0.09 6.97
C ASN A 322 4.41 0.89 8.25
N THR A 323 4.34 2.22 8.15
CA THR A 323 4.38 3.12 9.30
C THR A 323 2.98 3.56 9.73
N SER A 324 2.87 4.09 10.95
CA SER A 324 1.63 4.69 11.43
C SER A 324 1.23 5.92 10.62
N ASP A 325 2.21 6.69 10.16
CA ASP A 325 2.00 7.86 9.32
C ASP A 325 1.44 7.49 7.95
N GLU A 326 1.97 6.43 7.32
CA GLU A 326 1.49 5.95 6.02
C GLU A 326 0.09 5.35 6.10
N LYS A 327 -0.20 4.51 7.11
CA LYS A 327 -1.56 3.97 7.32
C LYS A 327 -2.59 5.08 7.50
N SER A 328 -2.24 6.11 8.27
CA SER A 328 -3.08 7.29 8.45
C SER A 328 -3.15 8.14 7.19
N GLY A 329 -2.03 8.29 6.47
CA GLY A 329 -1.94 8.98 5.19
C GLY A 329 -2.84 8.37 4.13
N VAL A 330 -2.77 7.05 3.93
CA VAL A 330 -3.61 6.31 2.99
C VAL A 330 -5.10 6.43 3.35
N LYS A 331 -5.47 6.27 4.63
CA LYS A 331 -6.84 6.50 5.09
C LYS A 331 -7.34 7.91 4.73
N ASN A 332 -6.55 8.93 5.01
CA ASN A 332 -6.92 10.31 4.74
C ASN A 332 -7.01 10.59 3.22
N ALA A 333 -6.12 10.02 2.41
CA ALA A 333 -6.18 10.09 0.95
C ALA A 333 -7.47 9.47 0.39
N LEU A 334 -7.90 8.31 0.92
CA LEU A 334 -9.14 7.64 0.56
C LEU A 334 -10.38 8.49 0.92
N ILE A 335 -10.37 9.18 2.06
CA ILE A 335 -11.42 10.12 2.46
C ILE A 335 -11.48 11.30 1.47
N ILE A 336 -10.35 11.90 1.12
CA ILE A 336 -10.26 13.00 0.16
C ILE A 336 -10.79 12.56 -1.21
N ALA A 337 -10.30 11.45 -1.72
CA ALA A 337 -10.74 10.89 -3.00
C ALA A 337 -12.24 10.51 -2.99
N GLY A 338 -12.72 9.92 -1.89
CA GLY A 338 -14.13 9.58 -1.69
C GLY A 338 -15.06 10.79 -1.76
N ASN A 339 -14.65 11.92 -1.19
CA ASN A 339 -15.43 13.16 -1.16
C ASN A 339 -15.31 14.01 -2.43
N ASN A 340 -14.35 13.74 -3.29
CA ASN A 340 -14.20 14.45 -4.55
C ASN A 340 -15.16 13.86 -5.61
N SER A 341 -16.13 14.64 -6.06
CA SER A 341 -17.16 14.20 -7.01
C SER A 341 -16.59 13.88 -8.41
N GLY A 342 -15.50 14.54 -8.82
CA GLY A 342 -14.81 14.29 -10.10
C GLY A 342 -14.05 12.98 -10.12
N VAL A 343 -13.56 12.54 -8.96
CA VAL A 343 -12.87 11.23 -8.85
C VAL A 343 -13.86 10.10 -9.06
N LYS A 344 -13.59 9.27 -10.04
CA LYS A 344 -14.32 8.02 -10.32
C LYS A 344 -13.46 6.81 -9.97
N VAL A 345 -12.17 6.86 -10.31
CA VAL A 345 -11.22 5.76 -10.15
C VAL A 345 -10.11 6.17 -9.19
N ILE A 346 -9.77 5.29 -8.26
CA ILE A 346 -8.64 5.40 -7.35
C ILE A 346 -7.65 4.29 -7.72
N SER A 347 -6.42 4.63 -8.04
CA SER A 347 -5.31 3.70 -8.28
C SER A 347 -4.41 3.63 -7.06
N MET A 348 -4.21 2.43 -6.53
CA MET A 348 -3.37 2.13 -5.36
C MET A 348 -2.33 1.07 -5.73
N SER A 349 -1.15 1.53 -6.16
CA SER A 349 -0.02 0.64 -6.47
C SER A 349 0.88 0.42 -5.25
N ILE A 350 0.27 0.35 -4.07
CA ILE A 350 0.87 0.23 -2.74
C ILE A 350 0.19 -0.88 -1.95
N GLY A 351 0.91 -1.48 -1.00
CA GLY A 351 0.32 -2.54 -0.19
C GLY A 351 1.19 -3.00 0.98
N THR A 352 0.69 -4.00 1.71
CA THR A 352 1.36 -4.60 2.86
C THR A 352 0.87 -6.04 3.07
N PRO A 353 1.69 -6.94 3.65
CA PRO A 353 1.22 -8.27 4.04
C PRO A 353 0.37 -8.26 5.31
N PHE A 354 0.20 -7.10 5.96
CA PHE A 354 -0.57 -6.96 7.19
C PHE A 354 -1.92 -6.33 6.91
N TRP A 355 -2.98 -6.93 7.42
CA TRP A 355 -4.28 -6.28 7.45
C TRP A 355 -4.21 -5.00 8.29
N SER A 356 -4.86 -3.94 7.83
CA SER A 356 -4.99 -2.69 8.55
C SER A 356 -6.43 -2.21 8.58
N GLY A 357 -7.07 -2.25 9.75
CA GLY A 357 -8.42 -1.74 9.94
C GLY A 357 -8.55 -0.25 9.61
N THR A 358 -7.50 0.54 9.90
CA THR A 358 -7.43 1.97 9.52
C THR A 358 -7.57 2.17 8.02
N VAL A 359 -6.81 1.43 7.22
CA VAL A 359 -6.85 1.54 5.75
C VAL A 359 -8.13 0.92 5.21
N ALA A 360 -8.57 -0.22 5.78
CA ALA A 360 -9.82 -0.88 5.39
C ALA A 360 -11.04 0.03 5.59
N ASP A 361 -11.11 0.78 6.69
CA ASP A 361 -12.19 1.76 6.93
C ASP A 361 -12.18 2.87 5.84
N GLY A 362 -11.01 3.33 5.42
CA GLY A 362 -10.87 4.25 4.28
C GLY A 362 -11.35 3.64 2.95
N ILE A 363 -11.02 2.37 2.70
CA ILE A 363 -11.48 1.60 1.52
C ILE A 363 -13.01 1.49 1.54
N TYR A 364 -13.62 1.07 2.66
CA TYR A 364 -15.08 1.01 2.77
C TYR A 364 -15.72 2.38 2.52
N TYR A 365 -15.12 3.44 3.07
CA TYR A 365 -15.60 4.81 2.87
C TYR A 365 -15.63 5.20 1.39
N ALA A 366 -14.50 5.12 0.70
CA ALA A 366 -14.38 5.52 -0.70
C ALA A 366 -15.22 4.63 -1.63
N ASN A 367 -15.24 3.31 -1.37
CA ASN A 367 -16.05 2.34 -2.10
C ASN A 367 -17.56 2.65 -1.99
N ASN A 368 -18.04 2.99 -0.78
CA ASN A 368 -19.45 3.34 -0.54
C ASN A 368 -19.82 4.72 -1.09
N LYS A 369 -18.84 5.59 -1.36
CA LYS A 369 -19.01 6.83 -2.14
C LYS A 369 -19.02 6.58 -3.65
N GLY A 370 -19.04 5.31 -4.09
CA GLY A 370 -19.16 4.91 -5.48
C GLY A 370 -17.83 4.93 -6.26
N LYS A 371 -16.68 5.05 -5.59
CA LYS A 371 -15.38 5.02 -6.27
C LYS A 371 -14.96 3.59 -6.62
N MET A 372 -14.38 3.39 -7.80
CA MET A 372 -13.68 2.15 -8.14
C MET A 372 -12.26 2.25 -7.60
N ILE A 373 -11.86 1.29 -6.78
CA ILE A 373 -10.53 1.25 -6.19
C ILE A 373 -9.77 0.11 -6.86
N VAL A 374 -8.77 0.43 -7.68
CA VAL A 374 -7.91 -0.54 -8.36
C VAL A 374 -6.64 -0.68 -7.55
N ALA A 375 -6.32 -1.90 -7.10
CA ALA A 375 -5.21 -2.17 -6.19
C ALA A 375 -4.26 -3.23 -6.73
N ALA A 376 -2.96 -3.04 -6.50
CA ALA A 376 -1.93 -3.96 -6.96
C ALA A 376 -1.93 -5.25 -6.14
N ALA A 377 -2.00 -6.39 -6.82
CA ALA A 377 -1.97 -7.72 -6.20
C ALA A 377 -0.68 -8.00 -5.41
N GLY A 378 0.38 -7.29 -5.74
CA GLY A 378 1.68 -7.37 -5.08
C GLY A 378 2.82 -7.63 -6.04
N THR A 379 3.99 -7.14 -5.66
CA THR A 379 5.24 -7.33 -6.39
C THR A 379 6.28 -7.89 -5.43
N SER A 380 6.92 -8.99 -5.84
CA SER A 380 7.97 -9.63 -5.04
C SER A 380 9.23 -8.79 -5.06
N PHE A 381 9.68 -8.42 -3.90
CA PHE A 381 11.09 -8.15 -3.65
C PHE A 381 11.79 -9.49 -3.35
N SER A 382 13.11 -9.54 -3.33
CA SER A 382 13.91 -10.77 -3.22
C SER A 382 13.51 -11.77 -2.10
N TRP A 383 12.70 -11.32 -1.15
CA TRP A 383 12.26 -12.08 0.03
C TRP A 383 10.73 -12.30 0.13
N THR A 384 9.93 -11.80 -0.84
CA THR A 384 8.44 -11.88 -0.82
C THR A 384 7.84 -12.69 -1.97
N SER A 385 8.68 -13.42 -2.72
CA SER A 385 8.26 -14.14 -3.94
C SER A 385 7.23 -15.26 -3.71
N TRP A 386 6.99 -15.64 -2.46
CA TRP A 386 6.03 -16.66 -2.04
C TRP A 386 4.71 -16.08 -1.49
N TRP A 387 4.57 -14.76 -1.41
CA TRP A 387 3.32 -14.14 -0.96
C TRP A 387 2.23 -14.26 -2.03
N GLY A 388 0.98 -14.52 -1.59
CA GLY A 388 -0.22 -14.38 -2.42
C GLY A 388 -0.58 -12.92 -2.65
N VAL A 389 -1.85 -12.67 -2.96
CA VAL A 389 -2.37 -11.30 -3.13
C VAL A 389 -2.34 -10.57 -1.79
N ILE A 390 -1.68 -9.41 -1.76
CA ILE A 390 -1.47 -8.63 -0.54
C ILE A 390 -2.62 -7.66 -0.26
N PHE A 391 -2.71 -7.17 0.98
CA PHE A 391 -3.64 -6.10 1.34
C PHE A 391 -3.17 -4.74 0.74
N PRO A 392 -4.08 -3.90 0.14
CA PRO A 392 -5.52 -4.04 0.19
C PRO A 392 -6.15 -4.76 -1.02
N ALA A 393 -5.37 -5.28 -1.97
CA ALA A 393 -5.92 -5.91 -3.18
C ALA A 393 -6.77 -7.16 -2.88
N ASN A 394 -6.51 -7.86 -1.76
CA ASN A 394 -7.29 -9.01 -1.31
C ASN A 394 -8.68 -8.65 -0.71
N MET A 395 -9.07 -7.36 -0.69
CA MET A 395 -10.40 -6.93 -0.22
C MET A 395 -11.42 -7.01 -1.36
N SER A 396 -12.61 -7.51 -1.10
CA SER A 396 -13.71 -7.55 -2.08
C SER A 396 -14.23 -6.16 -2.53
N GLN A 397 -13.77 -5.08 -1.91
CA GLN A 397 -14.08 -3.69 -2.27
C GLN A 397 -13.08 -3.09 -3.25
N THR A 398 -12.01 -3.80 -3.56
CA THR A 398 -10.99 -3.38 -4.53
C THR A 398 -11.05 -4.25 -5.77
N VAL A 399 -10.56 -3.73 -6.88
CA VAL A 399 -10.30 -4.46 -8.11
C VAL A 399 -8.81 -4.83 -8.09
N ALA A 400 -8.53 -6.11 -7.88
CA ALA A 400 -7.17 -6.61 -7.76
C ALA A 400 -6.53 -6.83 -9.14
N VAL A 401 -5.35 -6.24 -9.37
CA VAL A 401 -4.69 -6.30 -10.67
C VAL A 401 -3.26 -6.80 -10.56
N THR A 402 -2.86 -7.68 -11.48
CA THR A 402 -1.48 -8.15 -11.60
C THR A 402 -0.93 -8.03 -13.02
N GLY A 403 0.40 -8.15 -13.14
CA GLY A 403 1.11 -8.13 -14.42
C GLY A 403 1.40 -9.53 -14.96
N VAL A 404 1.33 -9.68 -16.29
CA VAL A 404 1.68 -10.92 -16.98
C VAL A 404 2.72 -10.68 -18.07
N LYS A 405 3.33 -11.78 -18.58
CA LYS A 405 4.24 -11.79 -19.72
C LYS A 405 3.49 -11.76 -21.06
N ASP A 406 4.20 -11.39 -22.14
CA ASP A 406 3.66 -11.35 -23.51
C ASP A 406 3.81 -12.69 -24.27
N GLY A 407 4.07 -13.78 -23.59
CA GLY A 407 4.32 -15.09 -24.20
C GLY A 407 3.15 -15.67 -25.01
N GLU A 408 3.47 -16.46 -26.03
CA GLU A 408 2.51 -17.29 -26.73
C GLU A 408 2.27 -18.59 -25.95
N GLY A 409 1.04 -18.88 -25.55
CA GLY A 409 0.68 -20.11 -24.85
C GLY A 409 -0.16 -19.88 -23.60
N SER A 410 0.14 -20.59 -22.51
CA SER A 410 -0.53 -20.35 -21.23
C SER A 410 -0.06 -19.04 -20.63
N MET A 411 -1.02 -18.25 -20.13
CA MET A 411 -0.69 -16.99 -19.44
C MET A 411 0.23 -17.24 -18.24
N GLU A 412 1.32 -16.45 -18.17
CA GLU A 412 2.28 -16.50 -17.06
C GLU A 412 2.35 -15.13 -16.38
N LYS A 413 2.43 -15.15 -15.05
CA LYS A 413 2.66 -13.92 -14.29
C LYS A 413 4.02 -13.34 -14.62
N CYS A 414 4.19 -12.03 -14.53
CA CYS A 414 5.51 -11.42 -14.62
C CYS A 414 6.41 -11.94 -13.49
N ASP A 415 7.73 -11.91 -13.66
CA ASP A 415 8.66 -12.58 -12.74
C ASP A 415 8.53 -12.12 -11.29
N VAL A 416 8.20 -10.85 -11.09
CA VAL A 416 8.04 -10.23 -9.77
C VAL A 416 6.59 -10.13 -9.31
N CYS A 417 5.62 -10.47 -10.17
CA CYS A 417 4.20 -10.30 -9.89
C CYS A 417 3.64 -11.39 -8.98
N HIS A 418 2.71 -11.04 -8.10
CA HIS A 418 1.89 -12.01 -7.38
C HIS A 418 0.68 -12.43 -8.21
N SER A 419 0.12 -13.58 -7.91
CA SER A 419 -1.11 -14.10 -8.51
C SER A 419 -1.91 -14.88 -7.46
N GLY A 420 -3.19 -15.05 -7.67
CA GLY A 420 -4.08 -15.75 -6.73
C GLY A 420 -5.54 -15.58 -7.11
N SER A 421 -6.40 -16.24 -6.35
CA SER A 421 -7.86 -16.25 -6.58
C SER A 421 -8.54 -14.89 -6.38
N GLU A 422 -7.87 -13.95 -5.75
CA GLU A 422 -8.36 -12.59 -5.52
C GLU A 422 -8.08 -11.64 -6.68
N VAL A 423 -7.27 -12.06 -7.67
CA VAL A 423 -6.99 -11.25 -8.87
C VAL A 423 -8.26 -11.15 -9.73
N ASP A 424 -8.65 -9.93 -10.08
CA ASP A 424 -9.77 -9.68 -11.00
C ASP A 424 -9.29 -9.58 -12.46
N PHE A 425 -8.23 -8.80 -12.71
CA PHE A 425 -7.73 -8.56 -14.07
C PHE A 425 -6.22 -8.60 -14.15
N VAL A 426 -5.72 -8.77 -15.37
CA VAL A 426 -4.29 -8.69 -15.66
C VAL A 426 -3.99 -7.75 -16.82
N MET A 427 -2.76 -7.25 -16.88
CA MET A 427 -2.24 -6.53 -18.02
C MET A 427 -0.83 -7.01 -18.36
N VAL A 428 -0.50 -7.06 -19.66
CA VAL A 428 0.84 -7.43 -20.10
C VAL A 428 1.82 -6.35 -19.70
N MET A 429 2.85 -6.73 -18.91
CA MET A 429 3.81 -5.78 -18.33
C MET A 429 5.27 -6.17 -18.55
N GLN A 430 5.55 -7.36 -19.06
CA GLN A 430 6.90 -7.88 -19.23
C GLN A 430 7.05 -8.67 -20.51
N ARG A 431 8.17 -8.46 -21.23
CA ARG A 431 8.53 -9.30 -22.36
C ARG A 431 9.00 -10.67 -21.88
N GLU A 432 8.49 -11.74 -22.47
CA GLU A 432 8.95 -13.10 -22.18
C GLU A 432 10.41 -13.31 -22.57
N VAL A 433 10.82 -12.77 -23.69
CA VAL A 433 12.18 -12.95 -24.23
C VAL A 433 13.26 -12.09 -23.55
N ASN A 434 12.88 -11.12 -22.76
CA ASN A 434 13.80 -10.25 -22.03
C ASN A 434 13.09 -9.57 -20.84
N ASN A 435 13.39 -10.04 -19.65
CA ASN A 435 12.72 -9.64 -18.41
C ASN A 435 12.91 -8.16 -18.04
N ASP A 436 13.98 -7.51 -18.53
CA ASP A 436 14.24 -6.09 -18.30
C ASP A 436 13.39 -5.19 -19.20
N ARG A 437 12.75 -5.76 -20.22
CA ARG A 437 11.89 -5.02 -21.16
C ARG A 437 10.44 -5.06 -20.68
N THR A 438 10.12 -4.09 -19.85
CA THR A 438 8.78 -3.88 -19.30
C THR A 438 8.03 -2.77 -20.05
N ALA A 439 6.90 -2.31 -19.53
CA ALA A 439 6.13 -1.24 -20.15
C ALA A 439 6.80 0.13 -19.99
N LEU A 440 6.51 1.07 -20.90
CA LEU A 440 7.05 2.43 -20.85
C LEU A 440 6.10 3.40 -20.17
N THR A 441 6.68 4.27 -19.35
CA THR A 441 5.98 5.35 -18.64
C THR A 441 6.92 6.55 -18.41
N LEU A 442 6.48 7.52 -17.62
CA LEU A 442 7.27 8.69 -17.24
C LEU A 442 8.34 8.33 -16.19
N ALA A 443 9.56 8.86 -16.36
CA ALA A 443 10.56 8.91 -15.32
C ALA A 443 10.24 10.02 -14.30
N LEU A 444 11.05 10.15 -13.24
CA LEU A 444 10.79 11.09 -12.14
C LEU A 444 10.80 12.55 -12.60
N ASP A 445 11.71 12.92 -13.50
CA ASP A 445 12.00 14.30 -13.85
C ASP A 445 12.22 14.50 -15.35
N ALA A 446 12.20 15.77 -15.74
CA ALA A 446 12.37 16.26 -17.11
C ALA A 446 11.43 15.58 -18.12
N ASN A 447 11.77 15.67 -19.40
CA ASN A 447 11.05 15.00 -20.48
C ASN A 447 11.68 13.62 -20.74
N GLN A 448 11.60 12.72 -19.76
CA GLN A 448 12.21 11.40 -19.85
C GLN A 448 11.18 10.28 -19.60
N ALA A 449 11.38 9.18 -20.33
CA ALA A 449 10.64 7.94 -20.13
C ALA A 449 11.49 6.86 -19.46
N LYS A 450 10.83 5.84 -18.90
CA LYS A 450 11.51 4.69 -18.31
C LYS A 450 10.70 3.41 -18.48
N TYR A 451 11.38 2.28 -18.35
CA TYR A 451 10.76 0.98 -18.22
C TYR A 451 10.30 0.74 -16.77
N VAL A 452 9.03 0.39 -16.61
CA VAL A 452 8.45 -0.02 -15.32
C VAL A 452 7.51 -1.20 -15.56
N GLY A 453 7.56 -2.19 -14.70
CA GLY A 453 6.72 -3.39 -14.75
C GLY A 453 6.06 -3.67 -13.41
N GLY A 454 5.68 -4.93 -13.22
CA GLY A 454 5.05 -5.39 -11.99
C GLY A 454 3.54 -5.14 -11.91
N SER A 455 2.94 -5.58 -10.81
CA SER A 455 1.51 -5.37 -10.56
C SER A 455 1.14 -3.89 -10.43
N SER A 456 2.08 -3.04 -9.98
CA SER A 456 1.89 -1.59 -9.85
C SER A 456 1.58 -0.92 -11.19
N ALA A 457 2.38 -1.21 -12.23
CA ALA A 457 2.19 -0.68 -13.58
C ALA A 457 0.89 -1.19 -14.22
N ALA A 458 0.56 -2.46 -14.00
CA ALA A 458 -0.70 -3.06 -14.44
C ALA A 458 -1.91 -2.35 -13.80
N THR A 459 -1.84 -2.09 -12.48
CA THR A 459 -2.90 -1.41 -11.71
C THR A 459 -3.18 -0.01 -12.23
N ALA A 460 -2.14 0.80 -12.42
CA ALA A 460 -2.29 2.16 -12.94
C ALA A 460 -2.85 2.18 -14.37
N SER A 461 -2.44 1.22 -15.20
CA SER A 461 -2.95 1.07 -16.58
C SER A 461 -4.42 0.64 -16.60
N VAL A 462 -4.83 -0.34 -15.77
CA VAL A 462 -6.23 -0.77 -15.64
C VAL A 462 -7.10 0.33 -15.06
N ALA A 463 -6.58 1.15 -14.12
CA ALA A 463 -7.28 2.35 -13.66
C ALA A 463 -7.54 3.34 -14.82
N GLY A 464 -6.59 3.46 -15.74
CA GLY A 464 -6.78 4.21 -17.00
C GLY A 464 -7.87 3.61 -17.88
N ILE A 465 -7.91 2.27 -18.07
CA ILE A 465 -8.97 1.60 -18.86
C ILE A 465 -10.35 1.86 -18.23
N ALA A 466 -10.48 1.72 -16.91
CA ALA A 466 -11.73 2.02 -16.21
C ALA A 466 -12.17 3.47 -16.41
N ALA A 467 -11.24 4.43 -16.46
CA ALA A 467 -11.53 5.83 -16.74
C ALA A 467 -11.98 6.06 -18.19
N LEU A 468 -11.39 5.35 -19.17
CA LEU A 468 -11.87 5.40 -20.57
C LEU A 468 -13.33 4.95 -20.67
N ILE A 469 -13.67 3.81 -20.05
CA ILE A 469 -15.05 3.29 -20.05
C ILE A 469 -15.99 4.30 -19.37
N TRP A 470 -15.60 4.81 -18.20
CA TRP A 470 -16.45 5.75 -17.46
C TRP A 470 -16.64 7.10 -18.16
N SER A 471 -15.63 7.57 -18.88
CA SER A 471 -15.72 8.77 -19.70
C SER A 471 -16.78 8.63 -20.82
N ASN A 472 -16.91 7.45 -21.44
CA ASN A 472 -17.94 7.17 -22.43
C ASN A 472 -19.33 6.92 -21.80
N HIS A 473 -19.37 6.49 -20.54
CA HIS A 473 -20.59 6.15 -19.79
C HIS A 473 -20.67 6.92 -18.46
N PRO A 474 -20.79 8.27 -18.46
CA PRO A 474 -20.58 9.11 -17.27
C PRO A 474 -21.63 8.89 -16.17
N THR A 475 -22.81 8.35 -16.53
CA THR A 475 -23.91 8.06 -15.60
C THR A 475 -23.91 6.64 -15.03
N SER A 476 -23.07 5.76 -15.58
CA SER A 476 -22.99 4.36 -15.17
C SER A 476 -22.41 4.21 -13.77
N SER A 477 -22.88 3.17 -13.09
CA SER A 477 -22.39 2.85 -11.75
C SER A 477 -21.01 2.16 -11.83
N ARG A 478 -20.31 2.11 -10.69
CA ARG A 478 -19.07 1.33 -10.57
C ARG A 478 -19.26 -0.13 -10.99
N SER A 479 -20.41 -0.74 -10.66
CA SER A 479 -20.71 -2.12 -11.04
C SER A 479 -20.83 -2.30 -12.54
N ASP A 480 -21.42 -1.33 -13.25
CA ASP A 480 -21.57 -1.38 -14.69
C ASP A 480 -20.20 -1.31 -15.37
N ILE A 481 -19.33 -0.40 -14.91
CA ILE A 481 -17.95 -0.28 -15.39
C ILE A 481 -17.16 -1.58 -15.15
N PHE A 482 -17.25 -2.17 -13.94
CA PHE A 482 -16.60 -3.44 -13.65
C PHE A 482 -17.12 -4.57 -14.58
N ASN A 483 -18.41 -4.61 -14.81
CA ASN A 483 -19.02 -5.61 -15.70
C ASN A 483 -18.58 -5.43 -17.15
N ALA A 484 -18.47 -4.20 -17.66
CA ALA A 484 -17.93 -3.95 -18.99
C ALA A 484 -16.49 -4.46 -19.13
N MET A 485 -15.64 -4.20 -18.12
CA MET A 485 -14.28 -4.75 -18.08
C MET A 485 -14.30 -6.28 -18.09
N LYS A 486 -15.15 -6.89 -17.26
CA LYS A 486 -15.28 -8.34 -17.11
C LYS A 486 -15.76 -9.01 -18.39
N TRP A 487 -16.82 -8.50 -19.00
CA TRP A 487 -17.43 -9.11 -20.20
C TRP A 487 -16.51 -9.09 -21.40
N ASN A 488 -15.62 -8.09 -21.45
CA ASN A 488 -14.67 -7.88 -22.53
C ASN A 488 -13.24 -8.28 -22.11
N SER A 489 -13.13 -9.33 -21.30
CA SER A 489 -11.84 -9.88 -20.84
C SER A 489 -11.59 -11.28 -21.38
N SER A 490 -10.33 -11.63 -21.57
CA SER A 490 -9.86 -12.81 -22.32
C SER A 490 -10.32 -14.16 -21.77
N PHE A 491 -10.70 -14.25 -20.50
CA PHE A 491 -11.20 -15.48 -19.86
C PHE A 491 -12.71 -15.50 -19.68
N TYR A 492 -13.43 -14.42 -19.97
CA TYR A 492 -14.89 -14.45 -19.83
C TYR A 492 -15.50 -15.49 -20.76
N PRO A 493 -16.51 -16.31 -20.32
CA PRO A 493 -17.20 -16.28 -19.02
C PRO A 493 -16.57 -17.14 -17.91
N ASN A 494 -15.40 -17.72 -18.12
CA ASN A 494 -14.76 -18.66 -17.19
C ASN A 494 -13.56 -18.01 -16.50
N GLU A 495 -13.76 -17.60 -15.26
CA GLU A 495 -12.71 -16.98 -14.45
C GLU A 495 -11.54 -17.93 -14.17
N ASN A 496 -10.32 -17.42 -14.22
CA ASN A 496 -9.10 -18.16 -13.93
C ASN A 496 -8.67 -17.95 -12.47
N ASN A 497 -8.33 -19.00 -11.75
CA ASN A 497 -7.97 -18.96 -10.33
C ASN A 497 -6.70 -18.13 -10.01
N ASN A 498 -5.85 -17.84 -10.99
CA ASN A 498 -4.60 -17.09 -10.78
C ASN A 498 -4.64 -15.70 -11.40
N PHE A 499 -5.51 -15.49 -12.42
CA PHE A 499 -5.49 -14.32 -13.29
C PHE A 499 -6.88 -13.69 -13.48
N GLY A 500 -7.87 -14.11 -12.68
CA GLY A 500 -9.23 -13.58 -12.70
C GLY A 500 -9.87 -13.67 -14.08
N TRP A 501 -10.43 -12.57 -14.57
CA TRP A 501 -11.07 -12.47 -15.89
C TRP A 501 -10.06 -12.34 -17.04
N GLY A 502 -8.78 -12.10 -16.72
CA GLY A 502 -7.73 -12.01 -17.74
C GLY A 502 -7.48 -10.59 -18.23
N ILE A 503 -7.00 -10.48 -19.48
CA ILE A 503 -6.67 -9.21 -20.14
C ILE A 503 -7.93 -8.55 -20.66
N ILE A 504 -8.14 -7.28 -20.32
CA ILE A 504 -9.27 -6.47 -20.77
C ILE A 504 -9.00 -5.99 -22.20
N ASP A 505 -9.96 -6.17 -23.13
CA ASP A 505 -10.01 -5.43 -24.38
C ASP A 505 -10.64 -4.06 -24.11
N ALA A 506 -9.82 -3.00 -24.11
CA ALA A 506 -10.26 -1.68 -23.74
C ALA A 506 -11.22 -1.07 -24.77
N LYS A 507 -11.05 -1.38 -26.06
CA LYS A 507 -11.93 -0.89 -27.12
C LYS A 507 -13.32 -1.46 -26.95
N ASP A 508 -13.43 -2.79 -26.88
CA ASP A 508 -14.74 -3.45 -26.77
C ASP A 508 -15.42 -3.08 -25.45
N ALA A 509 -14.66 -2.94 -24.34
CA ALA A 509 -15.19 -2.51 -23.04
C ALA A 509 -15.70 -1.05 -23.04
N VAL A 510 -15.07 -0.14 -23.79
CA VAL A 510 -15.54 1.25 -23.95
C VAL A 510 -16.81 1.32 -24.81
N GLU A 511 -16.93 0.46 -25.83
CA GLU A 511 -18.06 0.41 -26.74
C GLU A 511 -19.25 -0.44 -26.23
N GLU A 512 -19.09 -1.10 -25.03
CA GLU A 512 -20.17 -1.88 -24.40
C GLU A 512 -21.40 -1.02 -24.09
N ASN A 513 -22.59 -1.59 -24.21
CA ASN A 513 -23.84 -0.88 -23.92
C ASN A 513 -24.15 -0.95 -22.40
N LEU A 514 -23.95 0.14 -21.67
CA LEU A 514 -24.13 0.25 -20.20
C LEU A 514 -25.34 1.12 -19.80
#